data_408a8b94fa6eeebd9b5d9e1662f2d0c2
#
_entry.id   408a8b94fa6eeebd9b5d9e1662f2d0c2
#
_cell.length_a   1.000
_cell.length_b   1.000
_cell.length_c   1.000
_cell.angle_alpha   90.00
_cell.angle_beta   90.00
_cell.angle_gamma   90.00
#
_symmetry.space_group_name_H-M   'P 1'
#
loop_
_entity.id
_entity.type
_entity.pdbx_description
1 polymer ?
#
loop_
_entity_poly.entity_id
_entity_poly.type
_entity_poly.pdbx_seq_one_letter_code
_entity_poly.pdbx_strand_id
1 'polypeptide(L)'
;MPLVNAKDMMQKAMEGHYAVGAFNINNLEWTKAILQTAQELKSPVMLGVSEGANKYMTGYNVVADMVKAMIKSMNITVPVALHLDHGTYEGAQKALLAGYSSVMFDGSHYPLEENLAKTRDIVAKAHFLGATVEAEVGTIGGEEDGVIGRGEVADPEECYTLKGTGIDMLAAGIGNIHGKYPANWQGLDFDALKKIKARVGDIPLVLHGGTGIPEDMIKKAISLGVCKINVNTECQLYFQEATRKYIEAGKDLEGKGFDPRKLLAPGTDAIKEIVKIKMEMFGSVGKAE
;
A
#
# COMPACT_ATOMS: atom_id res chain seq x y z
N MET A 1 18.53 5.56 -5.87
CA MET A 1 18.92 4.82 -4.64
C MET A 1 18.44 3.38 -4.76
N PRO A 2 19.02 2.41 -4.04
CA PRO A 2 18.42 1.09 -3.91
C PRO A 2 17.06 1.19 -3.19
N LEU A 3 16.29 0.12 -3.19
CA LEU A 3 15.10 -0.01 -2.34
C LEU A 3 15.48 0.27 -0.88
N VAL A 4 14.62 1.00 -0.17
CA VAL A 4 14.76 1.26 1.27
C VAL A 4 13.69 0.49 2.04
N ASN A 5 13.95 0.15 3.29
CA ASN A 5 12.89 -0.29 4.19
C ASN A 5 12.00 0.90 4.58
N ALA A 6 10.84 0.62 5.15
CA ALA A 6 9.87 1.67 5.44
C ALA A 6 10.16 2.44 6.74
N LYS A 7 11.15 2.04 7.56
CA LYS A 7 11.33 2.57 8.91
C LYS A 7 11.48 4.09 8.96
N ASP A 8 12.52 4.62 8.29
CA ASP A 8 12.78 6.07 8.29
C ASP A 8 11.68 6.85 7.58
N MET A 9 11.09 6.25 6.53
CA MET A 9 9.98 6.82 5.78
C MET A 9 8.75 7.00 6.67
N MET A 10 8.41 6.00 7.49
CA MET A 10 7.29 6.06 8.42
C MET A 10 7.56 7.00 9.60
N GLN A 11 8.78 7.02 10.11
CA GLN A 11 9.17 7.93 11.17
C GLN A 11 9.01 9.39 10.73
N LYS A 12 9.55 9.75 9.55
CA LYS A 12 9.41 11.09 8.96
C LYS A 12 7.93 11.42 8.69
N ALA A 13 7.12 10.47 8.25
CA ALA A 13 5.70 10.68 8.01
C ALA A 13 4.95 11.00 9.32
N MET A 14 5.26 10.28 10.38
CA MET A 14 4.68 10.51 11.71
C MET A 14 5.07 11.89 12.27
N GLU A 15 6.35 12.24 12.22
CA GLU A 15 6.86 13.53 12.70
C GLU A 15 6.35 14.71 11.86
N GLY A 16 6.25 14.52 10.55
CA GLY A 16 5.82 15.53 9.58
C GLY A 16 4.31 15.62 9.38
N HIS A 17 3.51 14.81 10.08
CA HIS A 17 2.04 14.75 9.97
C HIS A 17 1.56 14.62 8.51
N TYR A 18 2.14 13.67 7.76
CA TYR A 18 1.69 13.28 6.43
C TYR A 18 1.60 11.75 6.31
N ALA A 19 1.03 11.24 5.26
CA ALA A 19 1.05 9.81 5.00
C ALA A 19 1.77 9.49 3.69
N VAL A 20 2.52 8.38 3.68
CA VAL A 20 3.11 7.82 2.47
C VAL A 20 2.06 7.00 1.74
N GLY A 21 1.89 7.26 0.45
CA GLY A 21 1.01 6.45 -0.40
C GLY A 21 1.63 5.07 -0.66
N ALA A 22 0.87 4.03 -0.38
CA ALA A 22 1.18 2.66 -0.78
C ALA A 22 0.25 2.30 -1.95
N PHE A 23 0.82 2.29 -3.17
CA PHE A 23 0.07 2.01 -4.39
C PHE A 23 0.38 0.61 -4.87
N ASN A 24 -0.67 -0.18 -5.13
CA ASN A 24 -0.50 -1.53 -5.64
C ASN A 24 -0.03 -1.53 -7.08
N ILE A 25 0.91 -2.42 -7.40
CA ILE A 25 1.43 -2.63 -8.75
C ILE A 25 1.01 -4.01 -9.27
N ASN A 26 0.62 -4.08 -10.54
CA ASN A 26 0.19 -5.31 -11.18
C ASN A 26 1.00 -5.66 -12.43
N ASN A 27 1.78 -4.70 -12.94
CA ASN A 27 2.60 -4.86 -14.14
C ASN A 27 3.61 -3.71 -14.29
N LEU A 28 4.30 -3.67 -15.43
CA LEU A 28 5.30 -2.66 -15.75
C LEU A 28 4.71 -1.25 -15.86
N GLU A 29 3.53 -1.10 -16.46
CA GLU A 29 2.87 0.19 -16.68
C GLU A 29 2.52 0.88 -15.36
N TRP A 30 1.95 0.12 -14.41
CA TRP A 30 1.68 0.60 -13.05
C TRP A 30 2.93 1.05 -12.33
N THR A 31 3.95 0.19 -12.32
CA THR A 31 5.23 0.47 -11.66
C THR A 31 5.87 1.72 -12.21
N LYS A 32 5.88 1.85 -13.55
CA LYS A 32 6.43 3.02 -14.24
C LYS A 32 5.69 4.31 -13.88
N ALA A 33 4.36 4.29 -13.93
CA ALA A 33 3.53 5.46 -13.65
C ALA A 33 3.75 5.96 -12.21
N ILE A 34 3.72 5.06 -11.23
CA ILE A 34 3.87 5.40 -9.82
C ILE A 34 5.27 5.94 -9.53
N LEU A 35 6.32 5.27 -10.04
CA LEU A 35 7.72 5.71 -9.84
C LEU A 35 7.99 7.08 -10.48
N GLN A 36 7.47 7.32 -11.70
CA GLN A 36 7.61 8.63 -12.37
C GLN A 36 6.94 9.73 -11.55
N THR A 37 5.70 9.52 -11.13
CA THR A 37 4.95 10.52 -10.35
C THR A 37 5.62 10.79 -9.00
N ALA A 38 6.09 9.75 -8.30
CA ALA A 38 6.83 9.90 -7.05
C ALA A 38 8.11 10.74 -7.23
N GLN A 39 8.86 10.48 -8.30
CA GLN A 39 10.08 11.23 -8.63
C GLN A 39 9.78 12.68 -8.97
N GLU A 40 8.78 12.93 -9.81
CA GLU A 40 8.36 14.28 -10.22
C GLU A 40 7.90 15.13 -9.03
N LEU A 41 7.16 14.52 -8.10
CA LEU A 41 6.62 15.20 -6.93
C LEU A 41 7.57 15.19 -5.72
N LYS A 42 8.75 14.58 -5.83
CA LYS A 42 9.68 14.38 -4.71
C LYS A 42 8.98 13.79 -3.48
N SER A 43 8.16 12.78 -3.72
CA SER A 43 7.37 12.07 -2.70
C SER A 43 7.97 10.70 -2.40
N PRO A 44 8.16 10.31 -1.13
CA PRO A 44 8.43 8.92 -0.80
C PRO A 44 7.23 8.07 -1.22
N VAL A 45 7.47 6.80 -1.57
CA VAL A 45 6.41 5.91 -2.04
C VAL A 45 6.63 4.47 -1.64
N MET A 46 5.54 3.74 -1.39
CA MET A 46 5.54 2.28 -1.24
C MET A 46 4.85 1.65 -2.45
N LEU A 47 5.48 0.63 -3.02
CA LEU A 47 4.90 -0.20 -4.07
C LEU A 47 4.32 -1.45 -3.40
N GLY A 48 3.00 -1.51 -3.27
CA GLY A 48 2.29 -2.67 -2.72
C GLY A 48 2.15 -3.78 -3.75
N VAL A 49 2.35 -5.02 -3.33
CA VAL A 49 2.19 -6.18 -4.21
C VAL A 49 1.48 -7.28 -3.44
N SER A 50 0.25 -7.60 -3.82
CA SER A 50 -0.49 -8.72 -3.24
C SER A 50 0.07 -10.07 -3.70
N GLU A 51 -0.32 -11.16 -3.04
CA GLU A 51 0.06 -12.50 -3.50
C GLU A 51 -0.51 -12.82 -4.89
N GLY A 52 -1.74 -12.37 -5.18
CA GLY A 52 -2.34 -12.49 -6.50
C GLY A 52 -1.56 -11.75 -7.57
N ALA A 53 -1.11 -10.53 -7.29
CA ALA A 53 -0.26 -9.76 -8.21
C ALA A 53 1.12 -10.41 -8.41
N ASN A 54 1.73 -10.94 -7.34
CA ASN A 54 2.97 -11.72 -7.45
C ASN A 54 2.80 -12.94 -8.36
N LYS A 55 1.72 -13.68 -8.20
CA LYS A 55 1.40 -14.83 -9.05
C LYS A 55 1.17 -14.41 -10.50
N TYR A 56 0.42 -13.32 -10.72
CA TYR A 56 0.17 -12.78 -12.05
C TYR A 56 1.47 -12.36 -12.77
N MET A 57 2.38 -11.70 -12.06
CA MET A 57 3.69 -11.29 -12.56
C MET A 57 4.74 -12.42 -12.53
N THR A 58 4.33 -13.67 -12.36
CA THR A 58 5.13 -14.90 -12.39
C THR A 58 6.03 -15.19 -11.19
N GLY A 59 6.01 -14.35 -10.16
CA GLY A 59 6.67 -14.63 -8.87
C GLY A 59 7.39 -13.44 -8.23
N TYR A 60 7.70 -13.59 -6.95
CA TYR A 60 8.31 -12.56 -6.11
C TYR A 60 9.66 -12.06 -6.65
N ASN A 61 10.50 -12.95 -7.16
CA ASN A 61 11.80 -12.58 -7.72
C ASN A 61 11.65 -11.68 -8.95
N VAL A 62 10.71 -12.02 -9.85
CA VAL A 62 10.44 -11.22 -11.06
C VAL A 62 10.01 -9.81 -10.69
N VAL A 63 9.11 -9.68 -9.73
CA VAL A 63 8.66 -8.37 -9.23
C VAL A 63 9.81 -7.58 -8.61
N ALA A 64 10.58 -8.21 -7.72
CA ALA A 64 11.70 -7.54 -7.05
C ALA A 64 12.77 -7.07 -8.04
N ASP A 65 13.13 -7.91 -9.01
CA ASP A 65 14.14 -7.59 -10.02
C ASP A 65 13.64 -6.53 -11.00
N MET A 66 12.38 -6.60 -11.43
CA MET A 66 11.73 -5.58 -12.25
C MET A 66 11.78 -4.21 -11.56
N VAL A 67 11.33 -4.13 -10.32
CA VAL A 67 11.30 -2.86 -9.57
C VAL A 67 12.70 -2.30 -9.38
N LYS A 68 13.69 -3.12 -8.98
CA LYS A 68 15.09 -2.70 -8.83
C LYS A 68 15.68 -2.20 -10.14
N ALA A 69 15.42 -2.91 -11.26
CA ALA A 69 15.88 -2.51 -12.58
C ALA A 69 15.25 -1.20 -13.03
N MET A 70 13.94 -1.01 -12.78
CA MET A 70 13.24 0.23 -13.13
C MET A 70 13.73 1.43 -12.31
N ILE A 71 13.91 1.29 -11.00
CA ILE A 71 14.49 2.33 -10.14
C ILE A 71 15.84 2.80 -10.70
N LYS A 72 16.71 1.85 -11.08
CA LYS A 72 18.03 2.15 -11.65
C LYS A 72 17.92 2.83 -13.03
N SER A 73 17.15 2.25 -13.94
CA SER A 73 17.06 2.72 -15.35
C SER A 73 16.35 4.07 -15.47
N MET A 74 15.43 4.38 -14.57
CA MET A 74 14.69 5.63 -14.54
C MET A 74 15.34 6.71 -13.67
N ASN A 75 16.51 6.43 -13.07
CA ASN A 75 17.21 7.32 -12.16
C ASN A 75 16.33 7.82 -11.00
N ILE A 76 15.55 6.92 -10.40
CA ILE A 76 14.69 7.26 -9.26
C ILE A 76 15.56 7.51 -8.04
N THR A 77 15.41 8.69 -7.44
CA THR A 77 16.18 9.14 -6.27
C THR A 77 15.36 9.27 -4.99
N VAL A 78 14.04 9.33 -5.12
CA VAL A 78 13.14 9.34 -3.96
C VAL A 78 13.17 7.99 -3.24
N PRO A 79 12.89 7.95 -1.92
CA PRO A 79 12.77 6.70 -1.18
C PRO A 79 11.62 5.84 -1.73
N VAL A 80 11.93 4.59 -2.09
CA VAL A 80 10.95 3.59 -2.56
C VAL A 80 11.06 2.34 -1.70
N ALA A 81 9.95 1.90 -1.12
CA ALA A 81 9.86 0.59 -0.47
C ALA A 81 9.03 -0.37 -1.33
N LEU A 82 9.54 -1.58 -1.53
CA LEU A 82 8.78 -2.67 -2.14
C LEU A 82 8.15 -3.50 -1.02
N HIS A 83 6.82 -3.55 -1.00
CA HIS A 83 6.03 -4.04 0.12
C HIS A 83 5.11 -5.18 -0.30
N LEU A 84 5.17 -6.32 0.38
CA LEU A 84 4.15 -7.36 0.25
C LEU A 84 2.89 -6.89 0.98
N ASP A 85 1.76 -6.87 0.28
CA ASP A 85 0.46 -6.45 0.78
C ASP A 85 -0.40 -7.68 1.09
N HIS A 86 -0.99 -7.76 2.28
CA HIS A 86 -1.78 -8.89 2.78
C HIS A 86 -1.13 -10.27 2.55
N GLY A 87 0.11 -10.41 3.01
CA GLY A 87 0.86 -11.66 2.85
C GLY A 87 0.44 -12.75 3.82
N THR A 88 0.36 -13.99 3.33
CA THR A 88 0.34 -15.17 4.18
C THR A 88 1.69 -15.35 4.89
N TYR A 89 1.75 -16.22 5.88
CA TYR A 89 3.01 -16.54 6.57
C TYR A 89 4.10 -17.04 5.62
N GLU A 90 3.73 -17.89 4.65
CA GLU A 90 4.65 -18.38 3.62
C GLU A 90 4.99 -17.29 2.58
N GLY A 91 4.00 -16.49 2.19
CA GLY A 91 4.19 -15.39 1.24
C GLY A 91 5.16 -14.35 1.77
N ALA A 92 5.05 -13.97 3.04
CA ALA A 92 5.97 -13.04 3.70
C ALA A 92 7.42 -13.56 3.66
N GLN A 93 7.63 -14.85 3.94
CA GLN A 93 8.97 -15.44 3.86
C GLN A 93 9.53 -15.45 2.42
N LYS A 94 8.70 -15.80 1.43
CA LYS A 94 9.10 -15.77 0.01
C LYS A 94 9.45 -14.36 -0.45
N ALA A 95 8.65 -13.35 -0.06
CA ALA A 95 8.92 -11.95 -0.39
C ALA A 95 10.24 -11.46 0.22
N LEU A 96 10.48 -11.76 1.49
CA LEU A 96 11.76 -11.43 2.16
C LEU A 96 12.96 -12.05 1.44
N LEU A 97 12.88 -13.33 1.07
CA LEU A 97 13.95 -14.02 0.34
C LEU A 97 14.16 -13.47 -1.07
N ALA A 98 13.12 -12.97 -1.73
CA ALA A 98 13.21 -12.30 -3.03
C ALA A 98 13.81 -10.87 -2.92
N GLY A 99 13.96 -10.33 -1.71
CA GLY A 99 14.54 -9.01 -1.47
C GLY A 99 13.51 -7.88 -1.46
N TYR A 100 12.30 -8.14 -1.03
CA TYR A 100 11.33 -7.11 -0.63
C TYR A 100 11.88 -6.36 0.58
N SER A 101 11.72 -5.06 0.60
CA SER A 101 12.23 -4.20 1.68
C SER A 101 11.21 -3.98 2.80
N SER A 102 9.99 -4.45 2.60
CA SER A 102 8.89 -4.38 3.57
C SER A 102 7.89 -5.52 3.31
N VAL A 103 7.29 -6.07 4.34
CA VAL A 103 6.24 -7.10 4.21
C VAL A 103 5.12 -6.85 5.20
N MET A 104 3.88 -7.07 4.77
CA MET A 104 2.77 -7.25 5.68
C MET A 104 2.53 -8.75 5.87
N PHE A 105 2.47 -9.18 7.12
CA PHE A 105 1.91 -10.47 7.49
C PHE A 105 0.50 -10.25 8.03
N ASP A 106 -0.49 -10.73 7.27
CA ASP A 106 -1.89 -10.69 7.68
C ASP A 106 -2.25 -11.97 8.44
N GLY A 107 -2.11 -11.89 9.75
CA GLY A 107 -2.50 -12.95 10.67
C GLY A 107 -3.86 -12.74 11.33
N SER A 108 -4.65 -11.77 10.87
CA SER A 108 -5.94 -11.39 11.49
C SER A 108 -6.97 -12.53 11.55
N HIS A 109 -6.85 -13.51 10.67
CA HIS A 109 -7.71 -14.70 10.63
C HIS A 109 -7.28 -15.84 11.57
N TYR A 110 -6.07 -15.76 12.17
CA TYR A 110 -5.63 -16.74 13.18
C TYR A 110 -6.10 -16.36 14.59
N PRO A 111 -6.22 -17.33 15.50
CA PRO A 111 -6.30 -17.02 16.94
C PRO A 111 -5.12 -16.13 17.37
N LEU A 112 -5.35 -15.21 18.31
CA LEU A 112 -4.37 -14.19 18.72
C LEU A 112 -3.00 -14.80 19.06
N GLU A 113 -2.95 -15.88 19.84
CA GLU A 113 -1.68 -16.56 20.21
C GLU A 113 -0.88 -17.02 18.99
N GLU A 114 -1.56 -17.58 17.99
CA GLU A 114 -0.92 -18.04 16.76
C GLU A 114 -0.46 -16.87 15.90
N ASN A 115 -1.30 -15.82 15.77
CA ASN A 115 -0.92 -14.59 15.09
C ASN A 115 0.35 -14.00 15.72
N LEU A 116 0.39 -13.84 17.03
CA LEU A 116 1.56 -13.31 17.75
C LEU A 116 2.83 -14.15 17.53
N ALA A 117 2.72 -15.49 17.57
CA ALA A 117 3.85 -16.36 17.35
C ALA A 117 4.42 -16.25 15.93
N LYS A 118 3.54 -16.28 14.92
CA LYS A 118 3.92 -16.14 13.52
C LYS A 118 4.47 -14.73 13.22
N THR A 119 3.85 -13.70 13.77
CA THR A 119 4.34 -12.30 13.61
C THR A 119 5.75 -12.14 14.18
N ARG A 120 6.04 -12.65 15.37
CA ARG A 120 7.39 -12.60 15.96
C ARG A 120 8.45 -13.28 15.08
N ASP A 121 8.11 -14.42 14.48
CA ASP A 121 9.00 -15.14 13.58
C ASP A 121 9.27 -14.33 12.29
N ILE A 122 8.23 -13.75 11.68
CA ILE A 122 8.38 -12.88 10.51
C ILE A 122 9.20 -11.64 10.85
N VAL A 123 8.95 -10.99 12.00
CA VAL A 123 9.72 -9.82 12.47
C VAL A 123 11.21 -10.17 12.60
N ALA A 124 11.53 -11.29 13.25
CA ALA A 124 12.92 -11.71 13.42
C ALA A 124 13.62 -11.91 12.06
N LYS A 125 12.97 -12.58 11.11
CA LYS A 125 13.48 -12.81 9.74
C LYS A 125 13.62 -11.51 8.96
N ALA A 126 12.59 -10.66 8.99
CA ALA A 126 12.60 -9.40 8.27
C ALA A 126 13.69 -8.45 8.78
N HIS A 127 13.80 -8.27 10.08
CA HIS A 127 14.83 -7.41 10.68
C HIS A 127 16.25 -7.93 10.43
N PHE A 128 16.45 -9.26 10.43
CA PHE A 128 17.73 -9.86 10.04
C PHE A 128 18.12 -9.51 8.59
N LEU A 129 17.13 -9.43 7.69
CA LEU A 129 17.33 -9.07 6.28
C LEU A 129 17.26 -7.56 6.02
N GLY A 130 17.07 -6.73 7.05
CA GLY A 130 16.97 -5.27 6.94
C GLY A 130 15.63 -4.77 6.38
N ALA A 131 14.58 -5.59 6.40
CA ALA A 131 13.23 -5.25 5.98
C ALA A 131 12.35 -4.86 7.17
N THR A 132 11.24 -4.15 6.89
CA THR A 132 10.21 -3.78 7.87
C THR A 132 8.99 -4.68 7.81
N VAL A 133 8.25 -4.76 8.92
CA VAL A 133 7.05 -5.59 9.05
C VAL A 133 5.84 -4.75 9.42
N GLU A 134 4.75 -5.00 8.70
CA GLU A 134 3.40 -4.56 9.02
C GLU A 134 2.58 -5.76 9.48
N ALA A 135 1.69 -5.56 10.44
CA ALA A 135 0.70 -6.58 10.84
C ALA A 135 -0.65 -5.91 11.13
N GLU A 136 -1.71 -6.71 11.18
CA GLU A 136 -3.09 -6.24 11.24
C GLU A 136 -3.82 -6.74 12.50
N VAL A 137 -4.66 -5.86 13.05
CA VAL A 137 -5.65 -6.17 14.08
C VAL A 137 -7.05 -5.72 13.63
N GLY A 138 -8.06 -6.49 13.96
CA GLY A 138 -9.38 -6.36 13.36
C GLY A 138 -9.37 -6.92 11.95
N THR A 139 -10.35 -6.55 11.13
CA THR A 139 -10.37 -6.91 9.71
C THR A 139 -10.80 -5.73 8.87
N ILE A 140 -10.12 -5.54 7.73
CA ILE A 140 -10.58 -4.58 6.74
C ILE A 140 -11.78 -5.18 6.02
N GLY A 141 -12.86 -4.40 5.85
CA GLY A 141 -14.05 -4.87 5.15
C GLY A 141 -13.83 -4.97 3.64
N GLY A 142 -14.78 -5.60 2.92
CA GLY A 142 -14.73 -5.76 1.47
C GLY A 142 -13.91 -6.94 0.99
N GLU A 143 -13.48 -6.90 -0.27
CA GLU A 143 -12.75 -8.00 -0.91
C GLU A 143 -11.43 -7.47 -1.50
N GLU A 144 -10.34 -8.19 -1.23
CA GLU A 144 -9.03 -8.01 -1.87
C GLU A 144 -8.43 -9.38 -2.20
N ASP A 145 -8.07 -9.59 -3.47
CA ASP A 145 -7.51 -10.86 -4.01
C ASP A 145 -8.33 -12.12 -3.63
N GLY A 146 -9.68 -12.00 -3.58
CA GLY A 146 -10.57 -13.10 -3.21
C GLY A 146 -10.73 -13.34 -1.71
N VAL A 147 -10.08 -12.56 -0.87
CA VAL A 147 -10.26 -12.57 0.59
C VAL A 147 -11.33 -11.55 0.98
N ILE A 148 -12.38 -12.01 1.66
CA ILE A 148 -13.48 -11.16 2.11
C ILE A 148 -13.30 -10.85 3.59
N GLY A 149 -13.06 -9.57 3.90
CA GLY A 149 -13.00 -9.07 5.26
C GLY A 149 -14.37 -8.70 5.81
N ARG A 150 -14.58 -8.88 7.11
CA ARG A 150 -15.86 -8.55 7.78
C ARG A 150 -15.95 -7.09 8.23
N GLY A 151 -14.82 -6.36 8.23
CA GLY A 151 -14.78 -4.97 8.68
C GLY A 151 -14.86 -4.83 10.20
N GLU A 152 -14.27 -5.74 10.95
CA GLU A 152 -14.24 -5.70 12.41
C GLU A 152 -13.32 -4.58 12.90
N VAL A 153 -13.83 -3.76 13.82
CA VAL A 153 -13.05 -2.69 14.44
C VAL A 153 -11.99 -3.30 15.35
N ALA A 154 -10.76 -2.81 15.22
CA ALA A 154 -9.62 -3.31 15.98
C ALA A 154 -9.74 -3.02 17.48
N ASP A 155 -9.44 -4.03 18.31
CA ASP A 155 -9.35 -3.85 19.77
C ASP A 155 -8.02 -3.20 20.16
N PRO A 156 -8.01 -2.11 20.93
CA PRO A 156 -6.77 -1.42 21.32
C PRO A 156 -5.79 -2.28 22.14
N GLU A 157 -6.27 -3.24 22.95
CA GLU A 157 -5.39 -4.12 23.72
C GLU A 157 -4.74 -5.18 22.83
N GLU A 158 -5.45 -5.70 21.85
CA GLU A 158 -4.86 -6.58 20.82
C GLU A 158 -3.83 -5.83 19.99
N CYS A 159 -4.11 -4.59 19.60
CA CYS A 159 -3.14 -3.70 18.92
C CYS A 159 -1.86 -3.52 19.74
N TYR A 160 -2.00 -3.27 21.05
CA TYR A 160 -0.85 -3.12 21.94
C TYR A 160 -0.06 -4.43 22.09
N THR A 161 -0.75 -5.54 22.17
CA THR A 161 -0.13 -6.86 22.27
C THR A 161 0.63 -7.22 20.99
N LEU A 162 0.03 -6.96 19.82
CA LEU A 162 0.67 -7.19 18.53
C LEU A 162 1.88 -6.27 18.32
N LYS A 163 1.80 -4.99 18.73
CA LYS A 163 2.95 -4.08 18.76
C LYS A 163 4.13 -4.67 19.53
N GLY A 164 3.86 -5.38 20.64
CA GLY A 164 4.87 -6.07 21.46
C GLY A 164 5.66 -7.17 20.72
N THR A 165 5.28 -7.54 19.51
CA THR A 165 6.04 -8.49 18.67
C THR A 165 7.22 -7.83 17.96
N GLY A 166 7.30 -6.49 17.93
CA GLY A 166 8.36 -5.74 17.29
C GLY A 166 8.08 -5.33 15.85
N ILE A 167 6.81 -5.33 15.42
CA ILE A 167 6.40 -4.81 14.11
C ILE A 167 6.73 -3.33 13.97
N ASP A 168 6.95 -2.88 12.74
CA ASP A 168 7.32 -1.50 12.41
C ASP A 168 6.10 -0.63 12.06
N MET A 169 4.99 -1.24 11.65
CA MET A 169 3.73 -0.59 11.27
C MET A 169 2.55 -1.44 11.71
N LEU A 170 1.44 -0.78 12.04
CA LEU A 170 0.22 -1.43 12.49
C LEU A 170 -0.98 -1.01 11.63
N ALA A 171 -1.54 -1.96 10.89
CA ALA A 171 -2.83 -1.82 10.25
C ALA A 171 -3.94 -2.12 11.27
N ALA A 172 -4.95 -1.26 11.33
CA ALA A 172 -6.05 -1.40 12.26
C ALA A 172 -7.40 -1.19 11.55
N GLY A 173 -8.31 -2.12 11.70
CA GLY A 173 -9.69 -1.97 11.25
C GLY A 173 -10.38 -0.83 11.99
N ILE A 174 -10.84 0.18 11.26
CA ILE A 174 -11.60 1.34 11.80
C ILE A 174 -12.82 1.68 10.93
N GLY A 175 -13.45 0.66 10.35
CA GLY A 175 -14.58 0.81 9.45
C GLY A 175 -14.17 1.09 7.98
N ASN A 176 -12.91 0.94 7.67
CA ASN A 176 -12.37 1.03 6.31
C ASN A 176 -12.65 -0.26 5.52
N ILE A 177 -12.77 -0.13 4.19
CA ILE A 177 -13.23 -1.19 3.29
C ILE A 177 -12.32 -1.23 2.06
N HIS A 178 -11.93 -2.43 1.63
CA HIS A 178 -11.30 -2.65 0.34
C HIS A 178 -12.30 -2.46 -0.82
N GLY A 179 -11.85 -1.91 -1.92
CA GLY A 179 -12.70 -1.69 -3.09
C GLY A 179 -13.55 -0.41 -3.01
N LYS A 180 -14.75 -0.47 -3.59
CA LYS A 180 -15.68 0.67 -3.61
C LYS A 180 -16.52 0.71 -2.33
N TYR A 181 -16.56 1.85 -1.69
CA TYR A 181 -17.40 2.07 -0.52
C TYR A 181 -18.89 2.06 -0.91
N PRO A 182 -19.74 1.34 -0.15
CA PRO A 182 -21.17 1.36 -0.39
C PRO A 182 -21.80 2.71 0.00
N ALA A 183 -22.92 3.08 -0.62
CA ALA A 183 -23.57 4.36 -0.39
C ALA A 183 -24.01 4.60 1.07
N ASN A 184 -24.21 3.54 1.83
CA ASN A 184 -24.61 3.58 3.24
C ASN A 184 -23.42 3.48 4.21
N TRP A 185 -22.18 3.62 3.74
CA TRP A 185 -20.99 3.63 4.58
C TRP A 185 -21.04 4.79 5.58
N GLN A 186 -20.75 4.52 6.85
CA GLN A 186 -20.88 5.48 7.94
C GLN A 186 -19.62 6.32 8.18
N GLY A 187 -18.58 6.10 7.40
CA GLY A 187 -17.29 6.76 7.58
C GLY A 187 -16.31 5.96 8.45
N LEU A 188 -15.10 6.53 8.63
CA LEU A 188 -14.09 5.97 9.50
C LEU A 188 -14.45 6.18 10.98
N ASP A 189 -14.23 5.18 11.83
CA ASP A 189 -14.37 5.28 13.28
C ASP A 189 -13.15 5.99 13.90
N PHE A 190 -13.22 7.32 13.97
CA PHE A 190 -12.16 8.13 14.56
C PHE A 190 -12.04 7.99 16.07
N ASP A 191 -13.08 7.54 16.76
CA ASP A 191 -13.01 7.32 18.21
C ASP A 191 -12.27 6.01 18.51
N ALA A 192 -12.47 4.99 17.68
CA ALA A 192 -11.63 3.79 17.71
C ALA A 192 -10.18 4.14 17.40
N LEU A 193 -9.90 4.91 16.32
CA LEU A 193 -8.55 5.32 15.95
C LEU A 193 -7.82 6.07 17.08
N LYS A 194 -8.51 6.99 17.77
CA LYS A 194 -7.95 7.71 18.94
C LYS A 194 -7.60 6.76 20.08
N LYS A 195 -8.49 5.80 20.41
CA LYS A 195 -8.25 4.81 21.47
C LYS A 195 -7.06 3.92 21.13
N ILE A 196 -6.98 3.45 19.87
CA ILE A 196 -5.86 2.66 19.37
C ILE A 196 -4.57 3.48 19.51
N LYS A 197 -4.53 4.71 18.96
CA LYS A 197 -3.33 5.57 19.03
C LYS A 197 -2.88 5.85 20.44
N ALA A 198 -3.81 6.16 21.35
CA ALA A 198 -3.52 6.37 22.76
C ALA A 198 -2.90 5.12 23.41
N ARG A 199 -3.34 3.93 23.02
CA ARG A 199 -2.86 2.66 23.58
C ARG A 199 -1.53 2.20 23.01
N VAL A 200 -1.33 2.34 21.69
CA VAL A 200 -0.11 1.86 21.00
C VAL A 200 1.02 2.89 20.97
N GLY A 201 0.74 4.18 21.19
CA GLY A 201 1.78 5.23 21.24
C GLY A 201 2.48 5.45 19.89
N ASP A 202 3.81 5.33 19.85
CA ASP A 202 4.66 5.80 18.75
C ASP A 202 4.81 4.82 17.59
N ILE A 203 3.89 3.87 17.40
CA ILE A 203 3.92 3.04 16.20
C ILE A 203 3.19 3.76 15.04
N PRO A 204 3.75 3.77 13.81
CA PRO A 204 3.06 4.25 12.63
C PRO A 204 1.80 3.43 12.36
N LEU A 205 0.66 4.12 12.19
CA LEU A 205 -0.61 3.49 11.84
C LEU A 205 -0.83 3.46 10.34
N VAL A 206 -1.45 2.39 9.86
CA VAL A 206 -1.74 2.18 8.44
C VAL A 206 -3.24 2.16 8.21
N LEU A 207 -3.70 2.85 7.16
CA LEU A 207 -5.06 2.85 6.66
C LEU A 207 -5.12 2.10 5.34
N HIS A 208 -5.73 0.93 5.33
CA HIS A 208 -6.08 0.19 4.13
C HIS A 208 -7.38 0.73 3.51
N GLY A 209 -7.63 0.39 2.24
CA GLY A 209 -8.86 0.77 1.56
C GLY A 209 -9.00 2.28 1.31
N GLY A 210 -7.92 2.98 0.97
CA GLY A 210 -7.91 4.43 0.75
C GLY A 210 -8.66 4.95 -0.48
N THR A 211 -9.30 4.05 -1.25
CA THR A 211 -10.09 4.38 -2.44
C THR A 211 -11.37 5.11 -2.06
N GLY A 212 -11.58 6.33 -2.57
CA GLY A 212 -12.86 7.03 -2.43
C GLY A 212 -13.19 7.57 -1.04
N ILE A 213 -12.29 7.50 -0.07
CA ILE A 213 -12.47 8.15 1.23
C ILE A 213 -12.40 9.67 1.03
N PRO A 214 -13.34 10.47 1.59
CA PRO A 214 -13.30 11.92 1.52
C PRO A 214 -11.99 12.52 2.08
N GLU A 215 -11.53 13.61 1.44
CA GLU A 215 -10.25 14.23 1.78
C GLU A 215 -10.17 14.71 3.24
N ASP A 216 -11.25 15.23 3.79
CA ASP A 216 -11.33 15.67 5.17
C ASP A 216 -11.16 14.51 6.16
N MET A 217 -11.72 13.34 5.85
CA MET A 217 -11.52 12.11 6.64
C MET A 217 -10.08 11.61 6.55
N ILE A 218 -9.47 11.64 5.38
CA ILE A 218 -8.04 11.29 5.18
C ILE A 218 -7.16 12.22 6.02
N LYS A 219 -7.35 13.53 5.91
CA LYS A 219 -6.58 14.52 6.69
C LYS A 219 -6.74 14.32 8.20
N LYS A 220 -7.96 14.01 8.64
CA LYS A 220 -8.23 13.71 10.04
C LYS A 220 -7.55 12.42 10.50
N ALA A 221 -7.58 11.36 9.70
CA ALA A 221 -6.87 10.12 10.01
C ALA A 221 -5.36 10.35 10.14
N ILE A 222 -4.75 11.10 9.21
CA ILE A 222 -3.33 11.48 9.27
C ILE A 222 -3.02 12.26 10.56
N SER A 223 -3.85 13.23 10.92
CA SER A 223 -3.68 14.01 12.17
C SER A 223 -3.76 13.16 13.44
N LEU A 224 -4.37 11.97 13.34
CA LEU A 224 -4.50 10.99 14.43
C LEU A 224 -3.44 9.87 14.39
N GLY A 225 -2.44 9.98 13.51
CA GLY A 225 -1.28 9.09 13.49
C GLY A 225 -1.24 8.08 12.35
N VAL A 226 -2.11 8.17 11.36
CA VAL A 226 -1.99 7.40 10.12
C VAL A 226 -0.82 7.95 9.30
N CYS A 227 0.13 7.06 8.97
CA CYS A 227 1.39 7.39 8.27
C CYS A 227 1.53 6.68 6.92
N LYS A 228 0.70 5.68 6.63
CA LYS A 228 0.65 4.94 5.37
C LYS A 228 -0.80 4.77 4.94
N ILE A 229 -1.11 4.96 3.67
CA ILE A 229 -2.45 4.77 3.11
C ILE A 229 -2.36 3.93 1.85
N ASN A 230 -3.06 2.80 1.83
CA ASN A 230 -3.11 1.90 0.67
C ASN A 230 -4.16 2.37 -0.34
N VAL A 231 -3.78 2.41 -1.62
CA VAL A 231 -4.65 2.74 -2.75
C VAL A 231 -4.43 1.73 -3.87
N ASN A 232 -5.46 0.96 -4.20
CA ASN A 232 -5.44 -0.03 -5.28
C ASN A 232 -6.58 0.24 -6.29
N THR A 233 -7.82 0.00 -5.88
CA THR A 233 -9.00 0.01 -6.74
C THR A 233 -9.14 1.31 -7.53
N GLU A 234 -8.84 2.45 -6.95
CA GLU A 234 -8.98 3.75 -7.64
C GLU A 234 -8.03 3.86 -8.84
N CYS A 235 -6.79 3.36 -8.71
CA CYS A 235 -5.85 3.30 -9.83
C CYS A 235 -6.37 2.38 -10.95
N GLN A 236 -6.96 1.24 -10.57
CA GLN A 236 -7.56 0.30 -11.53
C GLN A 236 -8.72 0.92 -12.30
N LEU A 237 -9.60 1.66 -11.61
CA LEU A 237 -10.74 2.34 -12.22
C LEU A 237 -10.31 3.44 -13.18
N TYR A 238 -9.33 4.27 -12.82
CA TYR A 238 -8.79 5.31 -13.68
C TYR A 238 -8.15 4.73 -14.94
N PHE A 239 -7.34 3.69 -14.78
CA PHE A 239 -6.74 2.98 -15.93
C PHE A 239 -7.80 2.40 -16.86
N GLN A 240 -8.77 1.69 -16.30
CA GLN A 240 -9.85 1.04 -17.05
C GLN A 240 -10.68 2.07 -17.84
N GLU A 241 -11.06 3.17 -17.20
CA GLU A 241 -11.89 4.20 -17.84
C GLU A 241 -11.15 4.90 -18.99
N ALA A 242 -9.88 5.27 -18.78
CA ALA A 242 -9.08 5.91 -19.83
C ALA A 242 -8.83 4.97 -21.02
N THR A 243 -8.55 3.69 -20.76
CA THR A 243 -8.38 2.67 -21.81
C THR A 243 -9.70 2.45 -22.58
N ARG A 244 -10.84 2.39 -21.88
CA ARG A 244 -12.16 2.30 -22.50
C ARG A 244 -12.43 3.47 -23.44
N LYS A 245 -12.23 4.70 -22.98
CA LYS A 245 -12.41 5.92 -23.79
C LYS A 245 -11.56 5.90 -25.06
N TYR A 246 -10.33 5.40 -24.98
CA TYR A 246 -9.44 5.24 -26.13
C TYR A 246 -10.04 4.28 -27.18
N ILE A 247 -10.55 3.13 -26.74
CA ILE A 247 -11.18 2.13 -27.62
C ILE A 247 -12.52 2.64 -28.17
N GLU A 248 -13.39 3.22 -27.34
CA GLU A 248 -14.68 3.76 -27.78
C GLU A 248 -14.54 4.90 -28.80
N ALA A 249 -13.43 5.65 -28.72
CA ALA A 249 -13.10 6.67 -29.71
C ALA A 249 -12.49 6.09 -31.02
N GLY A 250 -12.37 4.77 -31.16
CA GLY A 250 -11.81 4.08 -32.31
C GLY A 250 -10.30 4.32 -32.53
N LYS A 251 -9.59 4.82 -31.51
CA LYS A 251 -8.17 5.14 -31.62
C LYS A 251 -7.28 3.91 -31.80
N ASP A 252 -7.70 2.76 -31.32
CA ASP A 252 -7.07 1.47 -31.53
C ASP A 252 -7.10 1.02 -33.00
N LEU A 253 -8.05 1.51 -33.79
CA LEU A 253 -8.21 1.22 -35.22
C LEU A 253 -7.42 2.20 -36.12
N GLU A 254 -6.95 3.32 -35.60
CA GLU A 254 -6.21 4.33 -36.35
C GLU A 254 -4.69 3.99 -36.41
N GLY A 255 -4.13 3.82 -37.59
CA GLY A 255 -2.70 3.56 -37.80
C GLY A 255 -2.22 2.34 -37.00
N LYS A 256 -1.34 2.55 -36.02
CA LYS A 256 -0.86 1.52 -35.08
C LYS A 256 -1.43 1.71 -33.66
N GLY A 257 -2.66 2.17 -33.54
CA GLY A 257 -3.31 2.38 -32.24
C GLY A 257 -3.49 1.10 -31.41
N PHE A 258 -3.51 -0.06 -32.07
CA PHE A 258 -3.56 -1.40 -31.44
C PHE A 258 -2.24 -1.84 -30.79
N ASP A 259 -1.12 -1.16 -31.06
CA ASP A 259 0.16 -1.47 -30.41
C ASP A 259 0.02 -1.30 -28.88
N PRO A 260 0.36 -2.31 -28.04
CA PRO A 260 0.19 -2.24 -26.59
C PRO A 260 0.80 -0.98 -25.96
N ARG A 261 1.91 -0.48 -26.52
CA ARG A 261 2.55 0.76 -26.04
C ARG A 261 1.70 2.01 -26.25
N LYS A 262 0.78 1.98 -27.20
CA LYS A 262 -0.19 3.06 -27.47
C LYS A 262 -1.53 2.80 -26.81
N LEU A 263 -2.00 1.57 -26.89
CA LEU A 263 -3.28 1.15 -26.29
C LEU A 263 -3.31 1.35 -24.77
N LEU A 264 -2.19 1.07 -24.09
CA LEU A 264 -2.09 1.18 -22.63
C LEU A 264 -1.62 2.57 -22.14
N ALA A 265 -1.15 3.44 -23.04
CA ALA A 265 -0.64 4.76 -22.67
C ALA A 265 -1.67 5.64 -21.96
N PRO A 266 -2.94 5.79 -22.44
CA PRO A 266 -3.94 6.59 -21.74
C PRO A 266 -4.25 6.11 -20.33
N GLY A 267 -4.30 4.78 -20.13
CA GLY A 267 -4.47 4.18 -18.81
C GLY A 267 -3.27 4.45 -17.89
N THR A 268 -2.05 4.34 -18.43
CA THR A 268 -0.82 4.65 -17.69
C THR A 268 -0.78 6.12 -17.25
N ASP A 269 -1.18 7.04 -18.11
CA ASP A 269 -1.24 8.48 -17.77
C ASP A 269 -2.33 8.76 -16.73
N ALA A 270 -3.48 8.08 -16.80
CA ALA A 270 -4.53 8.19 -15.79
C ALA A 270 -4.08 7.69 -14.40
N ILE A 271 -3.21 6.67 -14.33
CA ILE A 271 -2.59 6.26 -13.06
C ILE A 271 -1.71 7.38 -12.50
N LYS A 272 -0.91 8.06 -13.33
CA LYS A 272 -0.09 9.20 -12.87
C LYS A 272 -0.97 10.29 -12.26
N GLU A 273 -2.09 10.60 -12.91
CA GLU A 273 -3.04 11.61 -12.45
C GLU A 273 -3.58 11.26 -11.04
N ILE A 274 -4.12 10.06 -10.86
CA ILE A 274 -4.70 9.69 -9.56
C ILE A 274 -3.63 9.54 -8.47
N VAL A 275 -2.45 9.02 -8.79
CA VAL A 275 -1.32 8.94 -7.84
C VAL A 275 -0.89 10.33 -7.39
N LYS A 276 -0.82 11.31 -8.30
CA LYS A 276 -0.55 12.72 -7.98
C LYS A 276 -1.59 13.28 -7.01
N ILE A 277 -2.88 13.12 -7.34
CA ILE A 277 -3.99 13.58 -6.48
C ILE A 277 -3.86 12.99 -5.06
N LYS A 278 -3.55 11.70 -4.96
CA LYS A 278 -3.38 11.03 -3.65
C LYS A 278 -2.15 11.53 -2.90
N MET A 279 -1.01 11.70 -3.54
CA MET A 279 0.21 12.23 -2.90
C MET A 279 -0.01 13.65 -2.39
N GLU A 280 -0.72 14.49 -3.14
CA GLU A 280 -1.13 15.84 -2.70
C GLU A 280 -2.06 15.78 -1.49
N MET A 281 -3.11 14.93 -1.56
CA MET A 281 -4.07 14.72 -0.47
C MET A 281 -3.41 14.21 0.82
N PHE A 282 -2.43 13.31 0.69
CA PHE A 282 -1.70 12.71 1.82
C PHE A 282 -0.61 13.63 2.38
N GLY A 283 -0.30 14.74 1.72
CA GLY A 283 0.71 15.72 2.13
C GLY A 283 2.15 15.23 1.95
N SER A 284 2.39 14.22 1.09
CA SER A 284 3.71 13.61 0.90
C SER A 284 4.57 14.29 -0.18
N VAL A 285 4.02 15.24 -0.93
CA VAL A 285 4.75 16.02 -1.95
C VAL A 285 5.89 16.80 -1.32
N GLY A 286 7.10 16.70 -1.89
CA GLY A 286 8.32 17.35 -1.39
C GLY A 286 8.90 16.72 -0.12
N LYS A 287 8.44 15.55 0.32
CA LYS A 287 8.88 14.87 1.55
C LYS A 287 9.97 13.82 1.36
N ALA A 288 10.50 13.71 0.16
CA ALA A 288 11.57 12.74 -0.18
C ALA A 288 12.99 13.21 0.18
N GLU A 289 13.14 14.37 0.80
CA GLU A 289 14.44 14.95 1.20
C GLU A 289 14.94 14.40 2.54
#